data_05cd503d889fbc1bca5b065d47155113
#
_entry.id   05cd503d889fbc1bca5b065d47155113
#
_cell.length_a   1.000
_cell.length_b   1.000
_cell.length_c   1.000
_cell.angle_alpha   90.00
_cell.angle_beta   90.00
_cell.angle_gamma   90.00
#
_symmetry.space_group_name_H-M   'P 1'
#
loop_
_entity.id
_entity.type
_entity.pdbx_description
1 polymer ?
#
loop_
_entity_poly.entity_id
_entity_poly.type
_entity_poly.pdbx_seq_one_letter_code
_entity_poly.pdbx_strand_id
1 'polypeptide(L)'
;MTAPVIPPSPSREEYARDYAAALAANGDESLFDRTEPIGPFIEWLAEARAHEVNDSNAMTLSTVDADGMPDARIVLLKDVDARGFTFYSNRESAKGVELAARPVAALTFHWKSLRRQVRVRGSVEPVTPQEADDYFASRARESRIGAWASDQSRPLDDRQSLEAAVARETARFQDLEVPRPERWSGWRVTPHVVEFWRDRPFRLHDRLQFTRDGDAWLRQRLWP
;
A
#
# COMPACT_ATOMS: atom_id res chain seq x y z
N MET A 1 22.32 -27.83 19.25
CA MET A 1 20.93 -27.29 19.35
C MET A 1 20.81 -26.22 18.29
N THR A 2 19.91 -26.35 17.36
CA THR A 2 19.64 -25.30 16.35
C THR A 2 18.96 -24.13 17.04
N ALA A 3 19.38 -22.90 16.72
CA ALA A 3 18.73 -21.70 17.24
C ALA A 3 17.22 -21.70 16.88
N PRO A 4 16.34 -21.19 17.75
CA PRO A 4 14.92 -21.15 17.46
C PRO A 4 14.65 -20.28 16.22
N VAL A 5 13.78 -20.74 15.32
CA VAL A 5 13.40 -20.05 14.08
C VAL A 5 12.71 -18.71 14.38
N ILE A 6 11.94 -18.67 15.47
CA ILE A 6 11.29 -17.47 15.97
C ILE A 6 12.12 -16.92 17.12
N PRO A 7 12.54 -15.63 17.08
CA PRO A 7 13.33 -15.06 18.17
C PRO A 7 12.53 -15.07 19.48
N PRO A 8 13.19 -15.30 20.63
CA PRO A 8 12.54 -15.19 21.93
C PRO A 8 12.01 -13.77 22.18
N SER A 9 11.13 -13.63 23.16
CA SER A 9 10.72 -12.31 23.63
C SER A 9 11.94 -11.50 24.07
N PRO A 10 11.96 -10.18 23.82
CA PRO A 10 13.11 -9.33 24.20
C PRO A 10 13.42 -9.40 25.69
N SER A 11 14.69 -9.36 26.03
CA SER A 11 15.17 -9.24 27.42
C SER A 11 14.81 -7.89 28.02
N ARG A 12 14.93 -7.74 29.34
CA ARG A 12 14.70 -6.47 30.03
C ARG A 12 15.59 -5.34 29.50
N GLU A 13 16.82 -5.65 29.12
CA GLU A 13 17.80 -4.67 28.60
C GLU A 13 17.43 -4.25 27.17
N GLU A 14 16.97 -5.18 26.35
CA GLU A 14 16.43 -4.90 25.01
C GLU A 14 15.19 -4.04 25.09
N TYR A 15 14.26 -4.35 26.00
CA TYR A 15 13.11 -3.50 26.28
C TYR A 15 13.50 -2.08 26.73
N ALA A 16 14.53 -1.92 27.55
CA ALA A 16 14.98 -0.59 27.99
C ALA A 16 15.54 0.24 26.83
N ARG A 17 16.30 -0.38 25.93
CA ARG A 17 16.80 0.28 24.70
C ARG A 17 15.67 0.64 23.75
N ASP A 18 14.73 -0.28 23.52
CA ASP A 18 13.57 -0.07 22.70
C ASP A 18 12.63 1.00 23.25
N TYR A 19 12.54 1.11 24.58
CA TYR A 19 11.79 2.16 25.26
C TYR A 19 12.27 3.56 24.86
N ALA A 20 13.58 3.81 24.96
CA ALA A 20 14.15 5.11 24.61
C ALA A 20 13.94 5.44 23.12
N ALA A 21 14.14 4.45 22.25
CA ALA A 21 13.95 4.61 20.81
C ALA A 21 12.47 4.88 20.44
N ALA A 22 11.52 4.16 21.06
CA ALA A 22 10.10 4.37 20.83
C ALA A 22 9.61 5.75 21.30
N LEU A 23 10.11 6.21 22.46
CA LEU A 23 9.81 7.57 22.95
C LEU A 23 10.42 8.65 22.06
N ALA A 24 11.64 8.50 21.60
CA ALA A 24 12.29 9.45 20.72
C ALA A 24 11.54 9.58 19.37
N ALA A 25 11.08 8.45 18.83
CA ALA A 25 10.38 8.43 17.54
C ALA A 25 8.91 8.87 17.61
N ASN A 26 8.23 8.64 18.74
CA ASN A 26 6.76 8.73 18.84
C ASN A 26 6.28 9.38 20.14
N GLY A 27 7.10 10.21 20.81
CA GLY A 27 6.79 10.76 22.13
C GLY A 27 5.81 11.92 22.13
N ASP A 28 5.58 12.57 21.01
CA ASP A 28 4.67 13.72 20.91
C ASP A 28 3.19 13.32 20.93
N GLU A 29 2.32 14.23 21.35
CA GLU A 29 0.87 14.03 21.41
C GLU A 29 0.12 14.66 20.21
N SER A 30 0.85 15.28 19.26
CA SER A 30 0.26 16.04 18.14
C SER A 30 -0.66 15.22 17.23
N LEU A 31 -0.42 13.90 17.14
CA LEU A 31 -1.30 12.98 16.41
C LEU A 31 -2.74 13.04 16.93
N PHE A 32 -2.91 13.17 18.24
CA PHE A 32 -4.24 13.13 18.87
C PHE A 32 -5.04 14.43 18.76
N ASP A 33 -4.42 15.51 18.24
CA ASP A 33 -5.09 16.78 17.97
C ASP A 33 -5.66 16.86 16.55
N ARG A 34 -5.32 15.89 15.71
CA ARG A 34 -5.75 15.84 14.30
C ARG A 34 -7.25 15.60 14.20
N THR A 35 -7.90 16.26 13.23
CA THR A 35 -9.35 16.21 13.00
C THR A 35 -9.74 15.45 11.74
N GLU A 36 -8.76 15.14 10.87
CA GLU A 36 -8.94 14.38 9.64
C GLU A 36 -7.68 13.52 9.36
N PRO A 37 -7.77 12.44 8.57
CA PRO A 37 -6.68 11.48 8.45
C PRO A 37 -5.70 11.74 7.28
N ILE A 38 -6.05 12.53 6.27
CA ILE A 38 -5.22 12.63 5.05
C ILE A 38 -3.96 13.46 5.29
N GLY A 39 -4.08 14.61 5.97
CA GLY A 39 -2.94 15.45 6.32
C GLY A 39 -1.88 14.71 7.12
N PRO A 40 -2.22 14.11 8.28
CA PRO A 40 -1.28 13.29 9.06
C PRO A 40 -0.68 12.13 8.28
N PHE A 41 -1.44 11.49 7.39
CA PHE A 41 -0.89 10.44 6.52
C PHE A 41 0.20 10.99 5.58
N ILE A 42 -0.03 12.13 4.94
CA ILE A 42 0.94 12.76 4.03
C ILE A 42 2.21 13.15 4.80
N GLU A 43 2.07 13.71 6.02
CA GLU A 43 3.19 14.04 6.89
C GLU A 43 4.03 12.80 7.23
N TRP A 44 3.38 11.72 7.65
CA TRP A 44 4.06 10.46 7.98
C TRP A 44 4.71 9.80 6.77
N LEU A 45 4.07 9.86 5.60
CA LEU A 45 4.65 9.35 4.36
C LEU A 45 5.89 10.15 3.94
N ALA A 46 5.88 11.48 4.11
CA ALA A 46 7.02 12.33 3.83
C ALA A 46 8.21 12.01 4.77
N GLU A 47 7.92 11.80 6.05
CA GLU A 47 8.92 11.36 7.03
C GLU A 47 9.46 9.95 6.71
N ALA A 48 8.58 9.02 6.34
CA ALA A 48 8.97 7.68 5.91
C ALA A 48 9.87 7.72 4.67
N ARG A 49 9.61 8.62 3.73
CA ARG A 49 10.45 8.80 2.54
C ARG A 49 11.90 9.19 2.87
N ALA A 50 12.10 9.88 3.98
CA ALA A 50 13.43 10.27 4.44
C ALA A 50 14.17 9.17 5.25
N HIS A 51 13.45 8.19 5.80
CA HIS A 51 14.00 7.24 6.77
C HIS A 51 13.92 5.77 6.34
N GLU A 52 12.95 5.39 5.50
CA GLU A 52 12.88 4.02 5.00
C GLU A 52 13.96 3.75 3.95
N VAL A 53 14.48 2.53 3.96
CA VAL A 53 15.57 2.12 3.04
C VAL A 53 15.13 2.16 1.58
N ASN A 54 13.87 1.80 1.32
CA ASN A 54 13.26 1.78 -0.02
C ASN A 54 11.73 1.92 0.09
N ASP A 55 11.08 2.16 -1.03
CA ASP A 55 9.63 2.07 -1.25
C ASP A 55 8.75 2.49 -0.06
N SER A 56 8.99 3.69 0.51
CA SER A 56 8.18 4.22 1.61
C SER A 56 6.67 4.26 1.29
N ASN A 57 6.33 4.25 0.02
CA ASN A 57 4.97 4.18 -0.52
C ASN A 57 4.47 2.75 -0.78
N ALA A 58 5.26 1.72 -0.42
CA ALA A 58 4.80 0.34 -0.48
C ALA A 58 3.71 0.09 0.58
N MET A 59 2.68 -0.62 0.18
CA MET A 59 1.56 -0.97 1.05
C MET A 59 1.08 -2.39 0.78
N THR A 60 0.66 -3.08 1.82
CA THR A 60 -0.12 -4.30 1.65
C THR A 60 -1.52 -3.93 1.21
N LEU A 61 -1.93 -4.41 0.05
CA LEU A 61 -3.31 -4.39 -0.43
C LEU A 61 -3.95 -5.73 -0.10
N SER A 62 -4.97 -5.70 0.74
CA SER A 62 -5.81 -6.87 1.05
C SER A 62 -7.15 -6.75 0.35
N THR A 63 -7.53 -7.80 -0.34
CA THR A 63 -8.77 -7.97 -1.11
C THR A 63 -9.46 -9.25 -0.69
N VAL A 64 -10.66 -9.50 -1.19
CA VAL A 64 -11.44 -10.70 -0.88
C VAL A 64 -11.93 -11.28 -2.18
N ASP A 65 -11.72 -12.58 -2.38
CA ASP A 65 -12.20 -13.29 -3.57
C ASP A 65 -13.72 -13.53 -3.56
N ALA A 66 -14.22 -14.18 -4.59
CA ALA A 66 -15.65 -14.48 -4.73
C ALA A 66 -16.19 -15.38 -3.62
N ASP A 67 -15.34 -16.26 -3.08
CA ASP A 67 -15.70 -17.22 -2.01
C ASP A 67 -15.57 -16.62 -0.61
N GLY A 68 -15.07 -15.37 -0.50
CA GLY A 68 -14.88 -14.69 0.77
C GLY A 68 -13.50 -14.90 1.38
N MET A 69 -12.58 -15.56 0.66
CA MET A 69 -11.21 -15.76 1.13
C MET A 69 -10.40 -14.47 0.96
N PRO A 70 -9.74 -13.99 2.02
CA PRO A 70 -8.85 -12.83 1.91
C PRO A 70 -7.54 -13.19 1.22
N ASP A 71 -7.07 -12.30 0.35
CA ASP A 71 -5.75 -12.36 -0.27
C ASP A 71 -5.00 -11.04 -0.05
N ALA A 72 -3.65 -11.09 -0.03
CA ALA A 72 -2.82 -9.93 0.24
C ALA A 72 -1.54 -9.92 -0.61
N ARG A 73 -1.11 -8.73 -1.05
CA ARG A 73 0.14 -8.50 -1.79
C ARG A 73 0.62 -7.08 -1.57
N ILE A 74 1.91 -6.85 -1.87
CA ILE A 74 2.46 -5.50 -1.86
C ILE A 74 2.16 -4.81 -3.19
N VAL A 75 1.68 -3.57 -3.12
CA VAL A 75 1.53 -2.63 -4.23
C VAL A 75 2.08 -1.26 -3.81
N LEU A 76 2.28 -0.36 -4.76
CA LEU A 76 2.79 0.98 -4.48
C LEU A 76 1.65 2.01 -4.55
N LEU A 77 1.51 2.81 -3.49
CA LEU A 77 0.69 4.01 -3.51
C LEU A 77 1.28 4.98 -4.56
N LYS A 78 0.43 5.56 -5.40
CA LYS A 78 0.85 6.47 -6.46
C LYS A 78 0.28 7.87 -6.32
N ASP A 79 -0.84 7.98 -5.63
CA ASP A 79 -1.44 9.27 -5.31
C ASP A 79 -2.29 9.16 -4.04
N VAL A 80 -2.42 10.27 -3.32
CA VAL A 80 -3.31 10.43 -2.18
C VAL A 80 -3.84 11.85 -2.12
N ASP A 81 -5.16 11.98 -2.13
CA ASP A 81 -5.86 13.25 -2.02
C ASP A 81 -7.13 13.10 -1.14
N ALA A 82 -7.96 14.12 -1.08
CA ALA A 82 -9.21 14.11 -0.31
C ALA A 82 -10.20 13.01 -0.76
N ARG A 83 -10.06 12.50 -1.99
CA ARG A 83 -10.88 11.40 -2.52
C ARG A 83 -10.41 10.03 -2.04
N GLY A 84 -9.11 9.86 -1.73
CA GLY A 84 -8.55 8.62 -1.22
C GLY A 84 -7.17 8.25 -1.75
N PHE A 85 -6.88 6.96 -1.75
CA PHE A 85 -5.57 6.36 -2.00
C PHE A 85 -5.56 5.64 -3.34
N THR A 86 -4.70 6.04 -4.26
CA THR A 86 -4.68 5.53 -5.63
C THR A 86 -3.48 4.63 -5.90
N PHE A 87 -3.73 3.49 -6.53
CA PHE A 87 -2.70 2.57 -7.04
C PHE A 87 -3.07 2.06 -8.43
N TYR A 88 -2.09 1.55 -9.17
CA TYR A 88 -2.28 1.07 -10.54
C TYR A 88 -1.80 -0.38 -10.69
N SER A 89 -2.51 -1.17 -11.49
CA SER A 89 -2.19 -2.57 -11.76
C SER A 89 -2.92 -3.08 -13.02
N ASN A 90 -2.82 -4.39 -13.28
CA ASN A 90 -3.57 -5.08 -14.31
C ASN A 90 -4.96 -5.49 -13.79
N ARG A 91 -6.02 -5.14 -14.51
CA ARG A 91 -7.43 -5.44 -14.16
C ARG A 91 -7.75 -6.94 -14.23
N GLU A 92 -7.00 -7.69 -15.02
CA GLU A 92 -7.19 -9.14 -15.20
C GLU A 92 -6.33 -9.97 -14.22
N SER A 93 -5.52 -9.31 -13.38
CA SER A 93 -4.79 -9.98 -12.30
C SER A 93 -5.74 -10.46 -11.19
N ALA A 94 -5.29 -11.38 -10.32
CA ALA A 94 -6.08 -11.88 -9.19
C ALA A 94 -6.76 -10.72 -8.42
N LYS A 95 -5.97 -9.72 -7.98
CA LYS A 95 -6.51 -8.54 -7.27
C LYS A 95 -7.50 -7.72 -8.11
N GLY A 96 -7.30 -7.63 -9.43
CA GLY A 96 -8.20 -6.90 -10.32
C GLY A 96 -9.55 -7.58 -10.43
N VAL A 97 -9.57 -8.91 -10.54
CA VAL A 97 -10.79 -9.73 -10.57
C VAL A 97 -11.53 -9.66 -9.22
N GLU A 98 -10.78 -9.77 -8.12
CA GLU A 98 -11.32 -9.66 -6.75
C GLU A 98 -11.98 -8.29 -6.51
N LEU A 99 -11.32 -7.21 -6.89
CA LEU A 99 -11.85 -5.84 -6.76
C LEU A 99 -13.05 -5.58 -7.67
N ALA A 100 -13.11 -6.21 -8.85
CA ALA A 100 -14.28 -6.11 -9.71
C ALA A 100 -15.49 -6.84 -9.13
N ALA A 101 -15.26 -7.97 -8.46
CA ALA A 101 -16.32 -8.76 -7.82
C ALA A 101 -16.75 -8.16 -6.46
N ARG A 102 -15.79 -7.66 -5.68
CA ARG A 102 -16.01 -7.08 -4.34
C ARG A 102 -15.21 -5.77 -4.22
N PRO A 103 -15.81 -4.61 -4.50
CA PRO A 103 -15.12 -3.33 -4.56
C PRO A 103 -14.84 -2.75 -3.16
N VAL A 104 -14.15 -3.52 -2.33
CA VAL A 104 -13.69 -3.14 -0.98
C VAL A 104 -12.26 -3.60 -0.78
N ALA A 105 -11.48 -2.84 -0.03
CA ALA A 105 -10.09 -3.19 0.27
C ALA A 105 -9.64 -2.67 1.63
N ALA A 106 -8.57 -3.28 2.12
CA ALA A 106 -7.75 -2.71 3.17
C ALA A 106 -6.34 -2.45 2.66
N LEU A 107 -5.76 -1.31 3.06
CA LEU A 107 -4.37 -0.94 2.84
C LEU A 107 -3.65 -0.93 4.18
N THR A 108 -2.42 -1.42 4.21
CA THR A 108 -1.57 -1.32 5.40
C THR A 108 -0.18 -0.81 4.99
N PHE A 109 0.20 0.32 5.53
CA PHE A 109 1.55 0.86 5.48
C PHE A 109 2.26 0.50 6.77
N HIS A 110 3.50 0.01 6.69
CA HIS A 110 4.29 -0.32 7.87
C HIS A 110 5.71 0.21 7.69
N TRP A 111 5.97 1.35 8.31
CA TRP A 111 7.27 2.01 8.32
C TRP A 111 8.07 1.57 9.54
N LYS A 112 8.94 0.60 9.32
CA LYS A 112 9.70 -0.04 10.40
C LYS A 112 10.71 0.91 11.04
N SER A 113 11.35 1.76 10.24
CA SER A 113 12.32 2.75 10.73
C SER A 113 11.68 3.77 11.66
N LEU A 114 10.41 4.10 11.40
CA LEU A 114 9.62 5.04 12.21
C LEU A 114 8.82 4.35 13.33
N ARG A 115 8.77 3.02 13.35
CA ARG A 115 7.92 2.25 14.27
C ARG A 115 6.44 2.69 14.19
N ARG A 116 5.94 2.91 12.95
CA ARG A 116 4.58 3.39 12.68
C ARG A 116 3.87 2.52 11.66
N GLN A 117 2.56 2.46 11.80
CA GLN A 117 1.68 1.80 10.85
C GLN A 117 0.46 2.66 10.58
N VAL A 118 0.00 2.67 9.33
CA VAL A 118 -1.31 3.22 8.97
C VAL A 118 -2.12 2.13 8.28
N ARG A 119 -3.37 1.97 8.71
CA ARG A 119 -4.34 1.08 8.09
C ARG A 119 -5.49 1.89 7.52
N VAL A 120 -5.88 1.57 6.30
CA VAL A 120 -7.02 2.19 5.61
C VAL A 120 -7.99 1.09 5.23
N ARG A 121 -9.29 1.30 5.43
CA ARG A 121 -10.35 0.42 4.94
C ARG A 121 -11.38 1.26 4.22
N GLY A 122 -11.80 0.81 3.04
CA GLY A 122 -12.75 1.59 2.27
C GLY A 122 -13.34 0.86 1.07
N SER A 123 -14.23 1.55 0.39
CA SER A 123 -14.74 1.16 -0.91
C SER A 123 -13.71 1.46 -1.99
N VAL A 124 -13.78 0.72 -3.09
CA VAL A 124 -12.83 0.83 -4.20
C VAL A 124 -13.58 1.16 -5.48
N GLU A 125 -13.08 2.14 -6.21
CA GLU A 125 -13.57 2.49 -7.53
C GLU A 125 -12.44 2.53 -8.56
N PRO A 126 -12.70 2.23 -9.84
CA PRO A 126 -11.72 2.46 -10.89
C PRO A 126 -11.40 3.96 -11.00
N VAL A 127 -10.14 4.28 -11.27
CA VAL A 127 -9.78 5.64 -11.70
C VAL A 127 -10.35 5.92 -13.10
N THR A 128 -10.47 7.18 -13.48
CA THR A 128 -10.91 7.55 -14.82
C THR A 128 -9.91 7.07 -15.89
N PRO A 129 -10.36 6.83 -17.13
CA PRO A 129 -9.44 6.51 -18.22
C PRO A 129 -8.33 7.53 -18.40
N GLN A 130 -8.62 8.83 -18.25
CA GLN A 130 -7.63 9.89 -18.34
C GLN A 130 -6.56 9.79 -17.24
N GLU A 131 -6.95 9.58 -15.97
CA GLU A 131 -5.98 9.38 -14.86
C GLU A 131 -5.10 8.15 -15.12
N ALA A 132 -5.66 7.08 -15.70
CA ALA A 132 -4.90 5.89 -16.06
C ALA A 132 -3.93 6.16 -17.21
N ASP A 133 -4.33 6.89 -18.23
CA ASP A 133 -3.50 7.25 -19.39
C ASP A 133 -2.35 8.17 -18.96
N ASP A 134 -2.62 9.21 -18.18
CA ASP A 134 -1.63 10.16 -17.69
C ASP A 134 -0.56 9.48 -16.85
N TYR A 135 -0.99 8.63 -15.91
CA TYR A 135 -0.02 7.91 -15.09
C TYR A 135 0.74 6.86 -15.92
N PHE A 136 0.10 6.14 -16.85
CA PHE A 136 0.78 5.18 -17.70
C PHE A 136 1.86 5.85 -18.55
N ALA A 137 1.57 7.01 -19.13
CA ALA A 137 2.52 7.79 -19.93
C ALA A 137 3.75 8.24 -19.14
N SER A 138 3.59 8.54 -17.83
CA SER A 138 4.70 8.93 -16.95
C SER A 138 5.67 7.81 -16.59
N ARG A 139 5.33 6.54 -16.88
CA ARG A 139 6.15 5.38 -16.54
C ARG A 139 7.33 5.22 -17.52
N ALA A 140 8.44 4.67 -17.02
CA ALA A 140 9.56 4.27 -17.87
C ALA A 140 9.08 3.36 -19.00
N ARG A 141 9.68 3.51 -20.19
CA ARG A 141 9.30 2.75 -21.40
C ARG A 141 9.31 1.26 -21.17
N GLU A 142 10.31 0.74 -20.49
CA GLU A 142 10.47 -0.69 -20.17
C GLU A 142 9.31 -1.19 -19.29
N SER A 143 8.86 -0.38 -18.35
CA SER A 143 7.71 -0.69 -17.51
C SER A 143 6.38 -0.65 -18.28
N ARG A 144 6.28 0.20 -19.31
CA ARG A 144 5.12 0.24 -20.22
C ARG A 144 5.10 -1.02 -21.12
N ILE A 145 6.23 -1.42 -21.67
CA ILE A 145 6.38 -2.66 -22.42
C ILE A 145 6.06 -3.89 -21.56
N GLY A 146 6.57 -3.93 -20.32
CA GLY A 146 6.26 -4.99 -19.37
C GLY A 146 4.76 -5.15 -19.08
N ALA A 147 3.98 -4.06 -19.11
CA ALA A 147 2.53 -4.12 -18.94
C ALA A 147 1.81 -4.78 -20.14
N TRP A 148 2.39 -4.73 -21.33
CA TRP A 148 1.92 -5.48 -22.51
C TRP A 148 2.34 -6.94 -22.47
N ALA A 149 3.55 -7.23 -22.05
CA ALA A 149 4.13 -8.56 -22.04
C ALA A 149 3.58 -9.48 -20.95
N SER A 150 3.12 -8.92 -19.83
CA SER A 150 2.75 -9.69 -18.64
C SER A 150 1.26 -10.01 -18.60
N ASP A 151 0.91 -11.29 -18.61
CA ASP A 151 -0.41 -11.81 -18.24
C ASP A 151 -0.47 -12.02 -16.72
N GLN A 152 -0.46 -10.91 -15.97
CA GLN A 152 -0.26 -10.89 -14.53
C GLN A 152 -1.20 -11.86 -13.78
N SER A 153 -0.64 -12.65 -12.86
CA SER A 153 -1.30 -13.68 -12.05
C SER A 153 -1.73 -14.94 -12.84
N ARG A 154 -1.35 -15.09 -14.10
CA ARG A 154 -1.56 -16.33 -14.84
C ARG A 154 -0.34 -17.25 -14.67
N PRO A 155 -0.51 -18.58 -14.81
CA PRO A 155 0.62 -19.50 -14.86
C PRO A 155 1.65 -19.07 -15.91
N LEU A 156 2.92 -19.22 -15.58
CA LEU A 156 4.06 -18.94 -16.45
C LEU A 156 4.94 -20.16 -16.45
N ASP A 157 5.25 -20.69 -17.63
CA ASP A 157 6.03 -21.94 -17.74
C ASP A 157 7.44 -21.76 -17.21
N ASP A 158 8.12 -20.68 -17.64
CA ASP A 158 9.49 -20.36 -17.20
C ASP A 158 9.84 -18.88 -17.38
N ARG A 159 11.00 -18.49 -16.90
CA ARG A 159 11.53 -17.13 -17.05
C ARG A 159 11.78 -16.76 -18.52
N GLN A 160 12.22 -17.70 -19.34
CA GLN A 160 12.52 -17.48 -20.75
C GLN A 160 11.26 -17.10 -21.54
N SER A 161 10.11 -17.70 -21.22
CA SER A 161 8.81 -17.36 -21.80
C SER A 161 8.44 -15.91 -21.55
N LEU A 162 8.68 -15.40 -20.34
CA LEU A 162 8.46 -13.97 -20.02
C LEU A 162 9.42 -13.07 -20.79
N GLU A 163 10.70 -13.43 -20.86
CA GLU A 163 11.72 -12.67 -21.59
C GLU A 163 11.41 -12.62 -23.09
N ALA A 164 10.95 -13.72 -23.66
CA ALA A 164 10.48 -13.77 -25.06
C ALA A 164 9.26 -12.88 -25.29
N ALA A 165 8.30 -12.84 -24.34
CA ALA A 165 7.16 -11.95 -24.42
C ALA A 165 7.58 -10.47 -24.34
N VAL A 166 8.52 -10.11 -23.46
CA VAL A 166 9.08 -8.75 -23.38
C VAL A 166 9.80 -8.38 -24.69
N ALA A 167 10.63 -9.28 -25.24
CA ALA A 167 11.34 -9.03 -26.50
C ALA A 167 10.36 -8.82 -27.67
N ARG A 168 9.28 -9.60 -27.74
CA ARG A 168 8.24 -9.45 -28.76
C ARG A 168 7.55 -8.07 -28.68
N GLU A 169 7.14 -7.65 -27.49
CA GLU A 169 6.50 -6.34 -27.33
C GLU A 169 7.50 -5.18 -27.52
N THR A 170 8.77 -5.36 -27.16
CA THR A 170 9.84 -4.40 -27.46
C THR A 170 9.99 -4.20 -28.96
N ALA A 171 10.05 -5.28 -29.75
CA ALA A 171 10.12 -5.21 -31.20
C ALA A 171 8.86 -4.59 -31.81
N ARG A 172 7.68 -4.94 -31.30
CA ARG A 172 6.40 -4.38 -31.74
C ARG A 172 6.35 -2.85 -31.63
N PHE A 173 6.89 -2.31 -30.56
CA PHE A 173 6.87 -0.86 -30.27
C PHE A 173 8.21 -0.15 -30.56
N GLN A 174 9.15 -0.78 -31.31
CA GLN A 174 10.54 -0.31 -31.44
C GLN A 174 10.64 1.23 -31.66
N ASP A 175 9.93 1.76 -32.65
CA ASP A 175 9.95 3.18 -33.03
C ASP A 175 8.59 3.87 -32.76
N LEU A 176 7.75 3.24 -31.97
CA LEU A 176 6.40 3.71 -31.67
C LEU A 176 6.27 4.12 -30.20
N GLU A 177 5.32 4.99 -29.93
CA GLU A 177 4.87 5.20 -28.56
C GLU A 177 4.19 3.93 -28.04
N VAL A 178 4.42 3.63 -26.74
CA VAL A 178 3.78 2.49 -26.08
C VAL A 178 2.49 2.96 -25.41
N PRO A 179 1.32 2.68 -26.02
CA PRO A 179 0.05 3.08 -25.45
C PRO A 179 -0.30 2.22 -24.24
N ARG A 180 -1.24 2.68 -23.41
CA ARG A 180 -1.73 1.88 -22.30
C ARG A 180 -2.59 0.71 -22.81
N PRO A 181 -2.31 -0.55 -22.41
CA PRO A 181 -3.19 -1.67 -22.71
C PRO A 181 -4.51 -1.52 -21.93
N GLU A 182 -5.63 -1.92 -22.53
CA GLU A 182 -6.97 -1.80 -21.93
C GLU A 182 -7.05 -2.47 -20.55
N ARG A 183 -6.38 -3.61 -20.39
CA ARG A 183 -6.31 -4.36 -19.13
C ARG A 183 -5.54 -3.65 -18.01
N TRP A 184 -4.78 -2.59 -18.31
CA TRP A 184 -4.02 -1.83 -17.30
C TRP A 184 -4.78 -0.57 -16.90
N SER A 185 -5.02 -0.41 -15.60
CA SER A 185 -5.74 0.72 -15.02
C SER A 185 -5.32 0.95 -13.58
N GLY A 186 -6.06 1.78 -12.88
CA GLY A 186 -5.88 2.05 -11.46
C GLY A 186 -7.19 1.94 -10.69
N TRP A 187 -7.04 1.96 -9.38
CA TRP A 187 -8.13 1.98 -8.42
C TRP A 187 -7.85 3.02 -7.35
N ARG A 188 -8.92 3.65 -6.90
CA ARG A 188 -8.93 4.54 -5.73
C ARG A 188 -9.67 3.86 -4.60
N VAL A 189 -9.03 3.81 -3.43
CA VAL A 189 -9.66 3.39 -2.19
C VAL A 189 -10.18 4.63 -1.49
N THR A 190 -11.50 4.82 -1.48
CA THR A 190 -12.16 5.88 -0.70
C THR A 190 -12.25 5.43 0.74
N PRO A 191 -11.55 6.11 1.68
CA PRO A 191 -11.43 5.61 3.05
C PRO A 191 -12.73 5.80 3.85
N HIS A 192 -13.18 4.75 4.51
CA HIS A 192 -14.23 4.76 5.52
C HIS A 192 -13.64 4.74 6.93
N VAL A 193 -12.51 4.06 7.10
CA VAL A 193 -11.78 3.99 8.37
C VAL A 193 -10.30 4.16 8.08
N VAL A 194 -9.63 5.02 8.83
CA VAL A 194 -8.17 5.16 8.84
C VAL A 194 -7.67 5.06 10.27
N GLU A 195 -6.73 4.18 10.53
CA GLU A 195 -6.13 3.99 11.84
C GLU A 195 -4.64 4.27 11.79
N PHE A 196 -4.18 5.14 12.67
CA PHE A 196 -2.77 5.42 12.94
C PHE A 196 -2.35 4.63 14.17
N TRP A 197 -1.25 3.89 14.05
CA TRP A 197 -0.66 3.13 15.12
C TRP A 197 0.82 3.54 15.29
N ARG A 198 1.23 3.76 16.55
CA ARG A 198 2.61 4.06 16.92
C ARG A 198 3.10 3.06 17.95
N ASP A 199 4.32 2.59 17.76
CA ASP A 199 4.98 1.73 18.75
C ASP A 199 5.20 2.48 20.06
N ARG A 200 4.85 1.82 21.16
CA ARG A 200 5.11 2.26 22.53
C ARG A 200 5.65 1.11 23.36
N PRO A 201 6.40 1.42 24.42
CA PRO A 201 6.96 0.40 25.32
C PRO A 201 5.89 -0.52 25.90
N PHE A 202 6.32 -1.73 26.23
CA PHE A 202 5.45 -2.74 26.88
C PHE A 202 4.21 -3.11 26.08
N ARG A 203 4.24 -2.91 24.76
CA ARG A 203 3.11 -3.12 23.84
C ARG A 203 1.87 -2.25 24.11
N LEU A 204 2.03 -1.18 24.90
CA LEU A 204 0.97 -0.21 25.19
C LEU A 204 0.90 0.87 24.09
N HIS A 205 0.70 0.40 22.87
CA HIS A 205 0.76 1.18 21.64
C HIS A 205 -0.30 2.27 21.58
N ASP A 206 0.07 3.43 21.02
CA ASP A 206 -0.90 4.46 20.69
C ASP A 206 -1.67 4.08 19.42
N ARG A 207 -2.99 4.21 19.48
CA ARG A 207 -3.87 3.97 18.35
C ARG A 207 -4.91 5.08 18.26
N LEU A 208 -4.96 5.75 17.11
CA LEU A 208 -5.98 6.73 16.77
C LEU A 208 -6.73 6.27 15.53
N GLN A 209 -8.04 6.10 15.65
CA GLN A 209 -8.90 5.73 14.53
C GLN A 209 -9.78 6.92 14.14
N PHE A 210 -9.87 7.13 12.83
CA PHE A 210 -10.84 8.00 12.19
C PHE A 210 -11.88 7.13 11.47
N THR A 211 -13.14 7.40 11.71
CA THR A 211 -14.27 6.76 11.02
C THR A 211 -15.06 7.81 10.28
N ARG A 212 -15.35 7.59 9.00
CA ARG A 212 -16.09 8.52 8.16
C ARG A 212 -17.54 8.65 8.65
N ASP A 213 -18.01 9.89 8.78
CA ASP A 213 -19.39 10.24 9.14
C ASP A 213 -19.87 11.36 8.21
N GLY A 214 -20.50 11.00 7.12
CA GLY A 214 -20.81 11.93 6.05
C GLY A 214 -19.53 12.59 5.48
N ASP A 215 -19.46 13.91 5.57
CA ASP A 215 -18.28 14.70 5.17
C ASP A 215 -17.26 14.90 6.29
N ALA A 216 -17.60 14.50 7.52
CA ALA A 216 -16.76 14.63 8.69
C ALA A 216 -16.02 13.32 9.04
N TRP A 217 -15.15 13.42 10.05
CA TRP A 217 -14.46 12.30 10.64
C TRP A 217 -14.70 12.25 12.13
N LEU A 218 -15.23 11.13 12.62
CA LEU A 218 -15.24 10.80 14.04
C LEU A 218 -13.89 10.21 14.42
N ARG A 219 -13.31 10.68 15.50
CA ARG A 219 -12.03 10.19 16.00
C ARG A 219 -12.15 9.56 17.36
N GLN A 220 -11.41 8.49 17.57
CA GLN A 220 -11.32 7.86 18.89
C GLN A 220 -9.98 7.17 19.12
N ARG A 221 -9.49 7.18 20.35
CA ARG A 221 -8.36 6.36 20.76
C ARG A 221 -8.83 4.92 20.96
N LEU A 222 -8.01 3.96 20.58
CA LEU A 222 -8.30 2.55 20.79
C LEU A 222 -7.32 1.97 21.83
N TRP A 223 -7.79 0.97 22.56
CA TRP A 223 -6.90 0.15 23.36
C TRP A 223 -5.88 -0.56 22.48
N PRO A 224 -4.63 -0.76 22.97
CA PRO A 224 -3.58 -1.48 22.24
C PRO A 224 -3.90 -2.96 22.02
#